data_269c050bb8fc78b7f09219f0982feadb
#
_entry.id   269c050bb8fc78b7f09219f0982feadb
#
_cell.length_a   1.000
_cell.length_b   1.000
_cell.length_c   1.000
_cell.angle_alpha   90.00
_cell.angle_beta   90.00
_cell.angle_gamma   90.00
#
_symmetry.space_group_name_H-M   'P 1'
#
loop_
_entity.id
_entity.type
_entity.pdbx_description
1 polymer ?
#
loop_
_entity_poly.entity_id
_entity_poly.type
_entity_poly.pdbx_seq_one_letter_code
_entity_poly.pdbx_strand_id
1 'polypeptide(L)'
;MLSGVGAYTAAALGNFAFGEDVLPRDVNVGRVERRTGNAFTGHAAQALMDLGARVCLARVPRCAQCPLETACPSRGTRDEPLRRQSRFEGSFRQRRAAALRLVVERSRREDELDSDAVASLACDGLVVVDRGRVSLPS
;
A
#
# COMPACT_ATOMS: atom_id res chain seq x y z
N MET A 1 -0.80 -16.96 10.35
CA MET A 1 -0.62 -15.68 9.63
C MET A 1 -1.30 -14.62 10.48
N LEU A 2 -0.62 -13.53 10.82
CA LEU A 2 -1.21 -12.46 11.63
C LEU A 2 -2.28 -11.73 10.81
N SER A 3 -3.45 -11.47 11.42
CA SER A 3 -4.53 -10.72 10.76
C SER A 3 -4.04 -9.31 10.38
N GLY A 4 -4.34 -8.86 9.17
CA GLY A 4 -3.90 -7.55 8.67
C GLY A 4 -2.45 -7.49 8.14
N VAL A 5 -1.68 -8.57 8.23
CA VAL A 5 -0.30 -8.64 7.71
C VAL A 5 -0.29 -9.40 6.38
N GLY A 6 -0.28 -8.67 5.29
CA GLY A 6 -0.11 -9.23 3.94
C GLY A 6 1.34 -9.58 3.61
N ALA A 7 1.55 -10.24 2.46
CA ALA A 7 2.87 -10.70 2.01
C ALA A 7 3.89 -9.54 1.94
N TYR A 8 3.49 -8.37 1.45
CA TYR A 8 4.35 -7.18 1.41
C TYR A 8 4.78 -6.73 2.81
N THR A 9 3.82 -6.61 3.75
CA THR A 9 4.11 -6.17 5.12
C THR A 9 5.01 -7.17 5.85
N ALA A 10 4.76 -8.48 5.67
CA ALA A 10 5.61 -9.52 6.24
C ALA A 10 7.04 -9.44 5.70
N ALA A 11 7.21 -9.30 4.38
CA ALA A 11 8.52 -9.16 3.75
C ALA A 11 9.24 -7.86 4.18
N ALA A 12 8.49 -6.75 4.32
CA ALA A 12 9.07 -5.49 4.78
C ALA A 12 9.55 -5.56 6.23
N LEU A 13 8.77 -6.19 7.11
CA LEU A 13 9.21 -6.44 8.49
C LEU A 13 10.42 -7.37 8.53
N GLY A 14 10.40 -8.48 7.80
CA GLY A 14 11.53 -9.41 7.71
C GLY A 14 12.80 -8.69 7.29
N ASN A 15 12.73 -7.90 6.21
CA ASN A 15 13.88 -7.18 5.70
C ASN A 15 14.36 -6.06 6.63
N PHE A 16 13.46 -5.09 6.94
CA PHE A 16 13.88 -3.85 7.61
C PHE A 16 14.01 -3.97 9.13
N ALA A 17 13.24 -4.84 9.76
CA ALA A 17 13.28 -5.01 11.21
C ALA A 17 14.15 -6.19 11.67
N PHE A 18 14.20 -7.26 10.86
CA PHE A 18 14.90 -8.50 11.24
C PHE A 18 16.14 -8.78 10.39
N GLY A 19 16.44 -7.96 9.37
CA GLY A 19 17.63 -8.11 8.53
C GLY A 19 17.61 -9.34 7.60
N GLU A 20 16.42 -9.89 7.34
CA GLU A 20 16.27 -11.02 6.43
C GLU A 20 16.49 -10.59 4.97
N ASP A 21 17.14 -11.42 4.16
CA ASP A 21 17.32 -11.17 2.72
C ASP A 21 16.04 -11.51 1.93
N VAL A 22 14.94 -10.84 2.28
CA VAL A 22 13.66 -10.94 1.60
C VAL A 22 13.28 -9.62 0.97
N LEU A 23 12.96 -9.61 -0.33
CA LEU A 23 12.60 -8.38 -1.04
C LEU A 23 11.10 -8.07 -0.89
N PRO A 24 10.72 -6.97 -0.21
CA PRO A 24 9.33 -6.52 -0.16
C PRO A 24 8.92 -5.93 -1.52
N ARG A 25 8.15 -6.70 -2.29
CA ARG A 25 7.73 -6.34 -3.64
C ARG A 25 6.42 -5.54 -3.61
N ASP A 26 6.53 -4.23 -3.80
CA ASP A 26 5.40 -3.35 -4.13
C ASP A 26 5.28 -3.16 -5.66
N VAL A 27 4.34 -2.33 -6.08
CA VAL A 27 4.15 -2.00 -7.50
C VAL A 27 5.36 -1.29 -8.13
N ASN A 28 6.15 -0.57 -7.32
CA ASN A 28 7.32 0.16 -7.77
C ASN A 28 8.51 -0.78 -7.97
N VAL A 29 8.79 -1.63 -6.99
CA VAL A 29 9.83 -2.66 -7.06
C VAL A 29 9.54 -3.61 -8.22
N GLY A 30 8.31 -4.13 -8.32
CA GLY A 30 7.92 -5.01 -9.43
C GLY A 30 8.03 -4.35 -10.80
N ARG A 31 7.83 -3.03 -10.91
CA ARG A 31 8.06 -2.29 -12.15
C ARG A 31 9.54 -2.20 -12.50
N VAL A 32 10.42 -1.95 -11.52
CA VAL A 32 11.86 -1.90 -11.73
C VAL A 32 12.36 -3.27 -12.19
N GLU A 33 12.00 -4.35 -11.49
CA GLU A 33 12.36 -5.73 -11.89
C GLU A 33 11.92 -6.04 -13.33
N ARG A 34 10.67 -5.77 -13.66
CA ARG A 34 10.12 -6.01 -15.00
C ARG A 34 10.84 -5.23 -16.09
N ARG A 35 11.17 -3.93 -15.84
CA ARG A 35 11.83 -3.08 -16.83
C ARG A 35 13.30 -3.40 -17.02
N THR A 36 13.98 -3.79 -15.96
CA THR A 36 15.40 -4.14 -16.03
C THR A 36 15.63 -5.59 -16.48
N GLY A 37 14.61 -6.45 -16.34
CA GLY A 37 14.76 -7.90 -16.55
C GLY A 37 15.57 -8.59 -15.46
N ASN A 38 15.91 -7.89 -14.38
CA ASN A 38 16.73 -8.42 -13.29
C ASN A 38 15.86 -8.80 -12.08
N ALA A 39 16.23 -9.87 -11.40
CA ALA A 39 15.79 -10.16 -10.06
C ALA A 39 16.76 -9.54 -9.06
N PHE A 40 16.24 -9.03 -7.97
CA PHE A 40 17.02 -8.40 -6.90
C PHE A 40 16.76 -9.11 -5.56
N THR A 41 17.71 -8.95 -4.63
CA THR A 41 17.61 -9.49 -3.28
C THR A 41 17.10 -8.41 -2.29
N GLY A 42 16.80 -8.81 -1.08
CA GLY A 42 16.36 -7.91 -0.02
C GLY A 42 17.38 -6.84 0.33
N HIS A 43 18.67 -7.09 0.11
CA HIS A 43 19.74 -6.08 0.33
C HIS A 43 19.56 -4.82 -0.53
N ALA A 44 18.89 -4.93 -1.68
CA ALA A 44 18.60 -3.80 -2.55
C ALA A 44 17.23 -3.15 -2.27
N ALA A 45 16.46 -3.60 -1.29
CA ALA A 45 15.07 -3.22 -1.07
C ALA A 45 14.86 -1.71 -1.01
N GLN A 46 15.60 -1.00 -0.15
CA GLN A 46 15.47 0.44 0.01
C GLN A 46 15.82 1.19 -1.27
N ALA A 47 16.93 0.81 -1.92
CA ALA A 47 17.38 1.44 -3.16
C ALA A 47 16.35 1.25 -4.30
N LEU A 48 15.74 0.07 -4.39
CA LEU A 48 14.71 -0.22 -5.40
C LEU A 48 13.40 0.54 -5.13
N MET A 49 13.00 0.68 -3.87
CA MET A 49 11.84 1.49 -3.50
C MET A 49 12.06 2.95 -3.88
N ASP A 50 13.20 3.54 -3.54
CA ASP A 50 13.56 4.91 -3.89
C ASP A 50 13.66 5.10 -5.40
N LEU A 51 14.31 4.17 -6.09
CA LEU A 51 14.43 4.18 -7.55
C LEU A 51 13.05 4.14 -8.22
N GLY A 52 12.18 3.26 -7.76
CA GLY A 52 10.83 3.11 -8.30
C GLY A 52 9.92 4.30 -7.97
N ALA A 53 10.09 4.93 -6.81
CA ALA A 53 9.28 6.06 -6.38
C ALA A 53 9.70 7.39 -7.02
N ARG A 54 11.00 7.57 -7.33
CA ARG A 54 11.55 8.88 -7.73
C ARG A 54 12.06 8.94 -9.16
N VAL A 55 12.56 7.83 -9.69
CA VAL A 55 13.25 7.78 -10.98
C VAL A 55 12.51 6.93 -11.99
N CYS A 56 12.30 5.64 -11.67
CA CYS A 56 11.64 4.69 -12.56
C CYS A 56 10.11 4.83 -12.48
N LEU A 57 9.60 6.04 -12.75
CA LEU A 57 8.17 6.34 -12.70
C LEU A 57 7.40 5.61 -13.82
N ALA A 58 6.12 5.29 -13.57
CA ALA A 58 5.31 4.57 -14.55
C ALA A 58 5.15 5.37 -15.86
N ARG A 59 4.60 6.58 -15.77
CA ARG A 59 4.24 7.38 -16.95
C ARG A 59 5.39 8.19 -17.52
N VAL A 60 6.24 8.76 -16.67
CA VAL A 60 7.31 9.65 -17.08
C VAL A 60 8.60 9.22 -16.39
N PRO A 61 9.23 8.12 -16.85
CA PRO A 61 10.47 7.64 -16.25
C PRO A 61 11.61 8.63 -16.53
N ARG A 62 12.42 8.88 -15.50
CA ARG A 62 13.58 9.77 -15.53
C ARG A 62 14.85 8.99 -15.84
N CYS A 63 14.88 8.32 -17.01
CA CYS A 63 15.94 7.38 -17.36
C CYS A 63 17.33 7.99 -17.34
N ALA A 64 17.49 9.25 -17.78
CA ALA A 64 18.78 9.95 -17.73
C ALA A 64 19.35 10.16 -16.31
N GLN A 65 18.53 9.99 -15.26
CA GLN A 65 18.95 10.05 -13.85
C GLN A 65 19.05 8.66 -13.22
N CYS A 66 18.82 7.60 -14.01
CA CYS A 66 18.76 6.24 -13.52
C CYS A 66 20.14 5.59 -13.50
N PRO A 67 20.61 5.07 -12.36
CA PRO A 67 21.91 4.38 -12.29
C PRO A 67 21.94 3.09 -13.14
N LEU A 68 20.77 2.57 -13.53
CA LEU A 68 20.64 1.37 -14.35
C LEU A 68 20.35 1.71 -15.84
N GLU A 69 20.50 2.98 -16.25
CA GLU A 69 20.11 3.45 -17.58
C GLU A 69 20.77 2.64 -18.71
N THR A 70 22.06 2.41 -18.61
CA THR A 70 22.86 1.75 -19.66
C THR A 70 22.55 0.27 -19.80
N ALA A 71 22.14 -0.38 -18.73
CA ALA A 71 21.82 -1.82 -18.70
C ALA A 71 20.31 -2.10 -18.80
N CYS A 72 19.47 -1.06 -18.91
CA CYS A 72 18.01 -1.22 -18.88
C CYS A 72 17.44 -1.45 -20.29
N PRO A 73 16.93 -2.66 -20.62
CA PRO A 73 16.36 -2.96 -21.93
C PRO A 73 15.07 -2.16 -22.22
N SER A 74 14.37 -1.72 -21.16
CA SER A 74 13.12 -0.95 -21.27
C SER A 74 13.31 0.56 -21.08
N ARG A 75 14.50 1.11 -21.41
CA ARG A 75 14.77 2.55 -21.32
C ARG A 75 13.70 3.36 -22.06
N GLY A 76 13.13 4.36 -21.40
CA GLY A 76 12.12 5.24 -21.98
C GLY A 76 10.70 4.65 -22.09
N THR A 77 10.50 3.38 -21.77
CA THR A 77 9.18 2.74 -21.80
C THR A 77 8.26 3.35 -20.79
N ARG A 78 7.03 3.67 -21.21
CA ARG A 78 5.97 4.18 -20.35
C ARG A 78 4.97 3.06 -20.05
N ASP A 79 4.56 2.96 -18.80
CA ASP A 79 3.53 2.02 -18.37
C ASP A 79 2.30 2.82 -17.92
N GLU A 80 1.12 2.32 -18.26
CA GLU A 80 -0.08 2.78 -17.59
C GLU A 80 -0.11 2.19 -16.17
N PRO A 81 -0.45 2.98 -15.14
CA PRO A 81 -0.57 2.46 -13.79
C PRO A 81 -1.67 1.40 -13.76
N LEU A 82 -1.35 0.24 -13.17
CA LEU A 82 -2.26 -0.91 -13.05
C LEU A 82 -3.59 -0.54 -12.38
N ARG A 83 -3.60 0.48 -11.54
CA ARG A 83 -4.79 0.97 -10.85
C ARG A 83 -4.73 2.48 -10.69
N ARG A 84 -5.74 3.19 -11.18
CA ARG A 84 -5.98 4.59 -10.85
C ARG A 84 -6.73 4.65 -9.52
N GLN A 85 -6.08 5.23 -8.51
CA GLN A 85 -6.76 5.53 -7.27
C GLN A 85 -7.57 6.82 -7.45
N SER A 86 -8.86 6.80 -7.10
CA SER A 86 -9.70 8.00 -7.08
C SER A 86 -9.15 9.04 -6.09
N ARG A 87 -9.56 10.31 -6.25
CA ARG A 87 -9.27 11.34 -5.24
C ARG A 87 -9.76 10.89 -3.87
N PHE A 88 -9.07 11.30 -2.81
CA PHE A 88 -9.47 10.96 -1.44
C PHE A 88 -10.75 11.70 -1.04
N GLU A 89 -10.85 12.98 -1.38
CA GLU A 89 -12.01 13.82 -1.11
C GLU A 89 -13.24 13.27 -1.83
N GLY A 90 -14.34 13.09 -1.09
CA GLY A 90 -15.59 12.50 -1.57
C GLY A 90 -15.55 10.99 -1.80
N SER A 91 -14.41 10.33 -1.58
CA SER A 91 -14.28 8.89 -1.80
C SER A 91 -14.84 8.05 -0.63
N PHE A 92 -15.19 6.79 -0.93
CA PHE A 92 -15.56 5.83 0.12
C PHE A 92 -14.45 5.65 1.17
N ARG A 93 -13.17 5.76 0.79
CA ARG A 93 -12.03 5.73 1.73
C ARG A 93 -12.09 6.87 2.74
N GLN A 94 -12.52 8.08 2.33
CA GLN A 94 -12.70 9.21 3.25
C GLN A 94 -13.83 8.93 4.24
N ARG A 95 -14.97 8.41 3.77
CA ARG A 95 -16.10 8.05 4.63
C ARG A 95 -15.70 6.99 5.66
N ARG A 96 -15.01 5.93 5.23
CA ARG A 96 -14.45 4.91 6.13
C ARG A 96 -13.50 5.50 7.17
N ALA A 97 -12.56 6.35 6.73
CA ALA A 97 -11.59 6.98 7.63
C ALA A 97 -12.29 7.90 8.66
N ALA A 98 -13.32 8.63 8.24
CA ALA A 98 -14.11 9.47 9.14
C ALA A 98 -14.86 8.64 10.19
N ALA A 99 -15.56 7.58 9.77
CA ALA A 99 -16.26 6.69 10.69
C ALA A 99 -15.30 6.04 11.69
N LEU A 100 -14.18 5.52 11.23
CA LEU A 100 -13.18 4.88 12.11
C LEU A 100 -12.60 5.87 13.13
N ARG A 101 -12.27 7.11 12.74
CA ARG A 101 -11.78 8.15 13.67
C ARG A 101 -12.77 8.40 14.81
N LEU A 102 -14.05 8.54 14.48
CA LEU A 102 -15.08 8.77 15.49
C LEU A 102 -15.19 7.60 16.48
N VAL A 103 -15.05 6.36 16.00
CA VAL A 103 -15.11 5.15 16.83
C VAL A 103 -13.85 4.98 17.68
N VAL A 104 -12.67 5.39 17.18
CA VAL A 104 -11.40 5.38 17.95
C VAL A 104 -11.46 6.32 19.14
N GLU A 105 -12.11 7.49 19.00
CA GLU A 105 -12.27 8.43 20.12
C GLU A 105 -13.18 7.86 21.22
N ARG A 106 -14.28 7.24 20.85
CA ARG A 106 -15.25 6.58 21.73
C ARG A 106 -16.24 5.74 20.94
N SER A 107 -16.90 4.78 21.58
CA SER A 107 -17.99 4.06 20.93
C SER A 107 -19.11 5.04 20.49
N ARG A 108 -19.70 4.78 19.33
CA ARG A 108 -20.75 5.61 18.71
C ARG A 108 -22.02 4.81 18.52
N ARG A 109 -23.14 5.47 18.37
CA ARG A 109 -24.36 4.83 17.85
C ARG A 109 -24.20 4.60 16.36
N GLU A 110 -24.75 3.52 15.85
CA GLU A 110 -24.67 3.15 14.44
C GLU A 110 -25.34 4.22 13.55
N ASP A 111 -26.44 4.83 14.02
CA ASP A 111 -27.17 5.90 13.31
C ASP A 111 -26.41 7.24 13.22
N GLU A 112 -25.35 7.42 13.99
CA GLU A 112 -24.45 8.58 13.93
C GLU A 112 -23.36 8.45 12.84
N LEU A 113 -23.25 7.27 12.21
CA LEU A 113 -22.15 6.93 11.31
C LEU A 113 -22.67 6.60 9.89
N ASP A 114 -21.78 6.66 8.92
CA ASP A 114 -22.07 6.19 7.57
C ASP A 114 -22.23 4.65 7.57
N SER A 115 -23.42 4.17 7.24
CA SER A 115 -23.78 2.74 7.34
C SER A 115 -22.92 1.84 6.46
N ASP A 116 -22.59 2.28 5.21
CA ASP A 116 -21.74 1.52 4.30
C ASP A 116 -20.32 1.43 4.83
N ALA A 117 -19.83 2.52 5.41
CA ALA A 117 -18.50 2.56 6.01
C ALA A 117 -18.41 1.64 7.23
N VAL A 118 -19.43 1.64 8.11
CA VAL A 118 -19.52 0.75 9.27
C VAL A 118 -19.56 -0.71 8.83
N ALA A 119 -20.42 -1.07 7.88
CA ALA A 119 -20.51 -2.43 7.36
C ALA A 119 -19.16 -2.93 6.80
N SER A 120 -18.47 -2.07 6.03
CA SER A 120 -17.16 -2.40 5.48
C SER A 120 -16.08 -2.51 6.55
N LEU A 121 -16.08 -1.65 7.58
CA LEU A 121 -15.14 -1.72 8.70
C LEU A 121 -15.37 -2.96 9.56
N ALA A 122 -16.62 -3.35 9.77
CA ALA A 122 -16.98 -4.57 10.49
C ALA A 122 -16.57 -5.83 9.72
N CYS A 123 -16.76 -5.84 8.40
CA CYS A 123 -16.30 -6.93 7.54
C CYS A 123 -14.77 -7.13 7.61
N ASP A 124 -14.02 -6.03 7.71
CA ASP A 124 -12.56 -6.06 7.87
C ASP A 124 -12.10 -6.32 9.33
N GLY A 125 -13.04 -6.49 10.28
CA GLY A 125 -12.74 -6.73 11.69
C GLY A 125 -12.15 -5.52 12.43
N LEU A 126 -12.31 -4.31 11.88
CA LEU A 126 -11.78 -3.07 12.47
C LEU A 126 -12.74 -2.44 13.48
N VAL A 127 -14.00 -2.78 13.43
CA VAL A 127 -15.01 -2.39 14.41
C VAL A 127 -15.95 -3.57 14.70
N VAL A 128 -16.61 -3.52 15.84
CA VAL A 128 -17.67 -4.45 16.25
C VAL A 128 -18.97 -3.65 16.38
N VAL A 129 -20.05 -4.20 15.83
CA VAL A 129 -21.41 -3.67 15.99
C VAL A 129 -22.18 -4.56 16.96
N ASP A 130 -22.58 -4.02 18.10
CA ASP A 130 -23.41 -4.70 19.10
C ASP A 130 -24.54 -3.79 19.57
N ARG A 131 -25.77 -4.28 19.48
CA ARG A 131 -26.99 -3.58 19.92
C ARG A 131 -27.10 -2.13 19.47
N GLY A 132 -26.75 -1.86 18.19
CA GLY A 132 -26.78 -0.52 17.59
C GLY A 132 -25.65 0.41 18.08
N ARG A 133 -24.59 -0.13 18.67
CA ARG A 133 -23.36 0.58 19.00
C ARG A 133 -22.17 0.03 18.23
N VAL A 134 -21.33 0.93 17.77
CA VAL A 134 -20.09 0.63 17.05
C VAL A 134 -18.91 0.95 17.96
N SER A 135 -18.02 -0.02 18.15
CA SER A 135 -16.81 0.10 19.00
C SER A 135 -15.62 -0.58 18.34
N LEU A 136 -14.42 -0.32 18.86
CA LEU A 136 -13.24 -1.10 18.49
C LEU A 136 -13.38 -2.54 19.05
N PRO A 137 -12.80 -3.53 18.36
CA PRO A 137 -12.67 -4.87 18.92
C PRO A 137 -11.81 -4.83 20.20
N SER A 138 -12.17 -5.63 21.18
CA SER A 138 -11.44 -5.80 22.45
C SER A 138 -10.16 -6.60 22.28
#